data_828ced9a8dca4aa2ccd356b0fb79a4fc
#
_entry.id   828ced9a8dca4aa2ccd356b0fb79a4fc
#
_cell.length_a   1.000
_cell.length_b   1.000
_cell.length_c   1.000
_cell.angle_alpha   90.00
_cell.angle_beta   90.00
_cell.angle_gamma   90.00
#
_symmetry.space_group_name_H-M   'P 1'
#
loop_
_entity.id
_entity.type
_entity.pdbx_description
1 polymer ?
#
loop_
_entity_poly.entity_id
_entity_poly.type
_entity_poly.pdbx_seq_one_letter_code
_entity_poly.pdbx_strand_id
1 'polypeptide(L)'
;MIKFFLLACVPLFFVACSSQPKPVKANEKAFAQEDNYIILALQAQQYKEYKTAEKLYETLYDKSSKKEYLYHSLQNALLAKENASVVKKVDEITQGSYSDAILVRLKIVALMEMGQLQKAKENAISLAKKTQNANDYLLAGDVYIKNQEYDLALKYLDSAYMKQYNEKILDKMAIILYVNLHRKKDAIAYLETHSRVHGCSKLICNRLIGIYSNENNIEGLLSVYKRLYNIEKDKSVAKKIIQIYAYKRDYIKLINFLEETKANNKILLELYVTGKDYDKASKLAQKLYEQSGEINYLGQSAIYQYESQSKNMSQKTLSSVVKKLTKVVQQKDEALYLNYLGYILIDHNINVKQGMKYIQKVLKTNPDSAFYLDSLAWGYYKLHQCNKAKKIMDKVMTLEGGDNQEVLLHVKTINKCLQGSHQHKKGKNKR
;
A
#
# COMPACT_ATOMS: atom_id res chain seq x y z
N MET A 1 34.27 -47.12 -48.37
CA MET A 1 35.34 -46.90 -47.37
C MET A 1 34.80 -46.03 -46.22
N ILE A 2 34.36 -46.73 -45.18
CA ILE A 2 33.72 -46.07 -43.98
C ILE A 2 34.82 -45.95 -42.92
N LYS A 3 35.17 -44.71 -42.56
CA LYS A 3 36.08 -44.46 -41.46
C LYS A 3 35.31 -44.32 -40.16
N PHE A 4 35.47 -45.29 -39.28
CA PHE A 4 35.06 -45.25 -37.88
C PHE A 4 35.93 -44.24 -37.10
N PHE A 5 35.28 -43.25 -36.47
CA PHE A 5 35.88 -42.40 -35.45
C PHE A 5 35.53 -42.98 -34.06
N LEU A 6 36.53 -43.55 -33.42
CA LEU A 6 36.44 -43.92 -32.01
C LEU A 6 36.45 -42.65 -31.15
N LEU A 7 35.35 -42.38 -30.46
CA LEU A 7 35.30 -41.36 -29.41
C LEU A 7 35.70 -42.04 -28.10
N ALA A 8 36.87 -41.64 -27.59
CA ALA A 8 37.36 -42.04 -26.27
C ALA A 8 36.60 -41.30 -25.19
N CYS A 9 35.77 -42.01 -24.43
CA CYS A 9 35.16 -41.51 -23.19
C CYS A 9 36.24 -41.41 -22.09
N VAL A 10 36.62 -40.20 -21.71
CA VAL A 10 37.42 -39.94 -20.50
C VAL A 10 36.41 -39.79 -19.32
N PRO A 11 36.52 -40.64 -18.29
CA PRO A 11 35.68 -40.44 -17.09
C PRO A 11 36.27 -39.29 -16.27
N LEU A 12 35.52 -38.17 -16.23
CA LEU A 12 35.76 -37.07 -15.29
C LEU A 12 35.38 -37.55 -13.88
N PHE A 13 36.40 -37.90 -13.10
CA PHE A 13 36.23 -38.05 -11.64
C PHE A 13 35.92 -36.71 -11.02
N PHE A 14 34.66 -36.46 -10.67
CA PHE A 14 34.30 -35.40 -9.74
C PHE A 14 34.78 -35.81 -8.34
N VAL A 15 35.91 -35.28 -7.93
CA VAL A 15 36.30 -35.26 -6.51
C VAL A 15 35.42 -34.28 -5.81
N ALA A 16 34.27 -34.73 -5.29
CA ALA A 16 33.49 -33.99 -4.35
C ALA A 16 34.29 -33.86 -3.05
N CYS A 17 34.89 -32.70 -2.82
CA CYS A 17 35.37 -32.32 -1.49
C CYS A 17 34.13 -32.19 -0.58
N SER A 18 33.73 -33.29 0.03
CA SER A 18 32.85 -33.24 1.21
C SER A 18 33.68 -32.71 2.36
N SER A 19 33.62 -31.40 2.60
CA SER A 19 34.00 -30.85 3.89
C SER A 19 32.96 -31.36 4.89
N GLN A 20 33.26 -32.49 5.54
CA GLN A 20 32.51 -32.90 6.71
C GLN A 20 32.54 -31.73 7.71
N PRO A 21 31.37 -31.26 8.20
CA PRO A 21 31.36 -30.28 9.28
C PRO A 21 32.20 -30.89 10.42
N LYS A 22 33.23 -30.16 10.85
CA LYS A 22 33.98 -30.56 12.04
C LYS A 22 33.00 -30.87 13.14
N PRO A 23 33.06 -32.03 13.81
CA PRO A 23 32.15 -32.31 14.91
C PRO A 23 32.30 -31.16 15.90
N VAL A 24 31.22 -30.46 16.16
CA VAL A 24 31.14 -29.51 17.27
C VAL A 24 31.51 -30.35 18.48
N LYS A 25 32.64 -30.07 19.14
CA LYS A 25 32.99 -30.74 20.39
C LYS A 25 31.81 -30.58 21.31
N ALA A 26 31.10 -31.64 21.61
CA ALA A 26 30.08 -31.64 22.62
C ALA A 26 30.69 -31.02 23.87
N ASN A 27 30.14 -29.92 24.39
CA ASN A 27 30.60 -29.33 25.64
C ASN A 27 30.66 -30.46 26.67
N GLU A 28 31.84 -30.82 27.14
CA GLU A 28 32.00 -31.84 28.16
C GLU A 28 31.16 -31.40 29.38
N LYS A 29 30.28 -32.29 29.85
CA LYS A 29 29.48 -32.04 31.06
C LYS A 29 30.42 -31.81 32.23
N ALA A 30 30.19 -30.74 32.97
CA ALA A 30 30.95 -30.47 34.17
C ALA A 30 30.64 -31.47 35.29
N PHE A 31 29.41 -32.02 35.28
CA PHE A 31 28.95 -33.06 36.24
C PHE A 31 27.81 -33.88 35.63
N ALA A 32 27.56 -35.09 36.14
CA ALA A 32 26.65 -36.08 35.55
C ALA A 32 25.21 -35.59 35.36
N GLN A 33 24.69 -34.73 36.24
CA GLN A 33 23.32 -34.26 36.22
C GLN A 33 23.14 -32.87 35.58
N GLU A 34 24.15 -32.31 34.92
CA GLU A 34 24.15 -30.95 34.36
C GLU A 34 22.93 -30.71 33.45
N ASP A 35 22.67 -31.64 32.52
CA ASP A 35 21.54 -31.51 31.57
C ASP A 35 20.18 -31.48 32.28
N ASN A 36 20.03 -32.30 33.34
CA ASN A 36 18.78 -32.33 34.09
C ASN A 36 18.49 -30.96 34.75
N TYR A 37 19.51 -30.37 35.37
CA TYR A 37 19.35 -29.01 35.95
C TYR A 37 19.07 -27.96 34.92
N ILE A 38 19.70 -28.03 33.72
CA ILE A 38 19.42 -27.12 32.60
C ILE A 38 17.96 -27.23 32.16
N ILE A 39 17.46 -28.47 31.94
CA ILE A 39 16.08 -28.72 31.52
C ILE A 39 15.09 -28.18 32.56
N LEU A 40 15.31 -28.47 33.85
CA LEU A 40 14.46 -27.96 34.92
C LEU A 40 14.49 -26.44 35.03
N ALA A 41 15.66 -25.80 34.84
CA ALA A 41 15.78 -24.36 34.89
C ALA A 41 15.05 -23.69 33.68
N LEU A 42 15.19 -24.25 32.47
CA LEU A 42 14.44 -23.79 31.29
C LEU A 42 12.92 -23.98 31.46
N GLN A 43 12.49 -25.11 32.05
CA GLN A 43 11.10 -25.35 32.31
C GLN A 43 10.55 -24.34 33.34
N ALA A 44 11.28 -24.07 34.42
CA ALA A 44 10.91 -23.05 35.40
C ALA A 44 10.78 -21.66 34.76
N GLN A 45 11.69 -21.29 33.85
CA GLN A 45 11.59 -20.03 33.06
C GLN A 45 10.35 -20.00 32.19
N GLN A 46 10.01 -21.10 31.52
CA GLN A 46 8.83 -21.19 30.66
C GLN A 46 7.54 -20.96 31.47
N TYR A 47 7.49 -21.48 32.70
CA TYR A 47 6.37 -21.27 33.61
C TYR A 47 6.47 -19.97 34.40
N LYS A 48 7.46 -19.10 34.14
CA LYS A 48 7.72 -17.83 34.83
C LYS A 48 8.03 -18.00 36.34
N GLU A 49 8.47 -19.18 36.73
CA GLU A 49 8.95 -19.49 38.09
C GLU A 49 10.41 -19.01 38.23
N TYR A 50 10.63 -17.71 38.07
CA TYR A 50 11.97 -17.13 37.96
C TYR A 50 12.84 -17.38 39.19
N LYS A 51 12.25 -17.42 40.38
CA LYS A 51 12.98 -17.73 41.64
C LYS A 51 13.46 -19.19 41.68
N THR A 52 12.68 -20.11 41.15
CA THR A 52 13.07 -21.51 40.97
C THR A 52 14.19 -21.65 39.95
N ALA A 53 14.04 -20.95 38.79
CA ALA A 53 15.06 -20.91 37.73
C ALA A 53 16.38 -20.33 38.22
N GLU A 54 16.34 -19.23 38.99
CA GLU A 54 17.52 -18.60 39.61
C GLU A 54 18.34 -19.61 40.40
N LYS A 55 17.66 -20.33 41.37
CA LYS A 55 18.34 -21.30 42.20
C LYS A 55 18.92 -22.48 41.43
N LEU A 56 18.21 -22.96 40.42
CA LEU A 56 18.70 -24.03 39.56
C LEU A 56 19.98 -23.62 38.78
N TYR A 57 19.98 -22.41 38.22
CA TYR A 57 21.15 -21.86 37.56
C TYR A 57 22.30 -21.52 38.53
N GLU A 58 21.99 -21.13 39.78
CA GLU A 58 22.98 -20.96 40.82
C GLU A 58 23.66 -22.29 41.16
N THR A 59 22.89 -23.36 41.34
CA THR A 59 23.40 -24.72 41.54
C THR A 59 24.28 -25.19 40.38
N LEU A 60 23.88 -24.87 39.13
CA LEU A 60 24.69 -25.15 37.94
C LEU A 60 26.02 -24.40 37.98
N TYR A 61 26.01 -23.12 38.36
CA TYR A 61 27.22 -22.32 38.50
C TYR A 61 28.14 -22.87 39.60
N ASP A 62 27.63 -23.16 40.77
CA ASP A 62 28.40 -23.67 41.92
C ASP A 62 29.10 -25.00 41.61
N LYS A 63 28.44 -25.88 40.82
CA LYS A 63 28.98 -27.18 40.46
C LYS A 63 29.92 -27.17 39.27
N SER A 64 29.75 -26.20 38.35
CA SER A 64 30.48 -26.19 37.09
C SER A 64 31.49 -25.04 36.96
N SER A 65 31.35 -23.99 37.75
CA SER A 65 32.08 -22.70 37.62
C SER A 65 31.91 -22.04 36.25
N LYS A 66 30.93 -22.48 35.43
CA LYS A 66 30.63 -21.87 34.12
C LYS A 66 29.89 -20.56 34.28
N LYS A 67 30.50 -19.44 33.87
CA LYS A 67 29.93 -18.09 34.03
C LYS A 67 28.56 -17.90 33.38
N GLU A 68 28.25 -18.63 32.32
CA GLU A 68 26.97 -18.59 31.65
C GLU A 68 25.82 -18.87 32.61
N TYR A 69 26.00 -19.83 33.51
CA TYR A 69 24.95 -20.14 34.51
C TYR A 69 24.83 -19.04 35.55
N LEU A 70 25.91 -18.40 35.95
CA LEU A 70 25.86 -17.20 36.79
C LEU A 70 25.03 -16.07 36.13
N TYR A 71 25.29 -15.80 34.83
CA TYR A 71 24.53 -14.78 34.12
C TYR A 71 23.03 -15.12 34.06
N HIS A 72 22.68 -16.37 33.77
CA HIS A 72 21.29 -16.82 33.77
C HIS A 72 20.66 -16.77 35.17
N SER A 73 21.38 -17.15 36.23
CA SER A 73 20.90 -17.00 37.61
C SER A 73 20.54 -15.56 37.92
N LEU A 74 21.47 -14.62 37.67
CA LEU A 74 21.24 -13.20 37.95
C LEU A 74 20.16 -12.57 37.05
N GLN A 75 20.02 -13.02 35.78
CA GLN A 75 18.92 -12.61 34.92
C GLN A 75 17.57 -13.05 35.48
N ASN A 76 17.46 -14.28 36.00
CA ASN A 76 16.24 -14.77 36.62
C ASN A 76 15.95 -14.06 37.96
N ALA A 77 16.98 -13.72 38.74
CA ALA A 77 16.87 -12.92 39.93
C ALA A 77 16.27 -11.51 39.62
N LEU A 78 16.69 -10.87 38.51
CA LEU A 78 16.09 -9.60 38.04
C LEU A 78 14.62 -9.80 37.69
N LEU A 79 14.27 -10.87 36.96
CA LEU A 79 12.87 -11.17 36.61
C LEU A 79 12.01 -11.50 37.82
N ALA A 80 12.62 -12.09 38.86
CA ALA A 80 12.00 -12.35 40.19
C ALA A 80 11.94 -11.08 41.07
N LYS A 81 12.47 -9.94 40.57
CA LYS A 81 12.57 -8.67 41.31
C LYS A 81 13.47 -8.70 42.54
N GLU A 82 14.40 -9.65 42.61
CA GLU A 82 15.42 -9.76 43.68
C GLU A 82 16.62 -8.80 43.39
N ASN A 83 16.32 -7.56 43.01
CA ASN A 83 17.31 -6.60 42.52
C ASN A 83 18.45 -6.32 43.50
N ALA A 84 18.15 -6.25 44.82
CA ALA A 84 19.16 -6.02 45.87
C ALA A 84 20.17 -7.17 45.95
N SER A 85 19.68 -8.43 45.81
CA SER A 85 20.50 -9.61 45.77
C SER A 85 21.46 -9.60 44.59
N VAL A 86 20.96 -9.19 43.39
CA VAL A 86 21.78 -9.04 42.18
C VAL A 86 22.93 -8.05 42.39
N VAL A 87 22.62 -6.86 42.91
CA VAL A 87 23.64 -5.83 43.19
C VAL A 87 24.70 -6.36 44.13
N LYS A 88 24.28 -6.93 45.27
CA LYS A 88 25.19 -7.49 46.28
C LYS A 88 26.11 -8.57 45.68
N LYS A 89 25.53 -9.52 44.97
CA LYS A 89 26.28 -10.66 44.40
C LYS A 89 27.26 -10.20 43.30
N VAL A 90 26.86 -9.24 42.48
CA VAL A 90 27.79 -8.65 41.47
C VAL A 90 28.91 -7.89 42.15
N ASP A 91 28.65 -7.11 43.21
CA ASP A 91 29.67 -6.37 43.93
C ASP A 91 30.70 -7.32 44.61
N GLU A 92 30.23 -8.40 45.20
CA GLU A 92 31.09 -9.43 45.81
C GLU A 92 32.02 -10.09 44.76
N ILE A 93 31.49 -10.42 43.58
CA ILE A 93 32.25 -11.10 42.52
C ILE A 93 33.22 -10.14 41.83
N THR A 94 32.76 -8.93 41.52
CA THR A 94 33.57 -7.97 40.73
C THR A 94 34.53 -7.14 41.57
N GLN A 95 34.29 -7.02 42.88
CA GLN A 95 35.04 -6.16 43.79
C GLN A 95 35.25 -4.74 43.24
N GLY A 96 34.20 -4.22 42.59
CA GLY A 96 34.20 -2.91 41.93
C GLY A 96 34.92 -2.87 40.56
N SER A 97 35.42 -3.98 40.06
CA SER A 97 36.02 -4.06 38.75
C SER A 97 34.97 -4.11 37.62
N TYR A 98 35.26 -3.43 36.54
CA TYR A 98 34.47 -3.52 35.27
C TYR A 98 35.01 -4.60 34.31
N SER A 99 35.69 -5.65 34.83
CA SER A 99 36.29 -6.71 34.00
C SER A 99 35.27 -7.57 33.31
N ASP A 100 34.09 -7.77 33.93
CA ASP A 100 33.01 -8.55 33.38
C ASP A 100 31.83 -7.64 33.03
N ALA A 101 31.73 -7.26 31.75
CA ALA A 101 30.72 -6.34 31.26
C ALA A 101 29.27 -6.85 31.43
N ILE A 102 29.05 -8.18 31.41
CA ILE A 102 27.71 -8.76 31.56
C ILE A 102 27.22 -8.56 32.98
N LEU A 103 28.06 -8.85 33.98
CA LEU A 103 27.73 -8.64 35.38
C LEU A 103 27.44 -7.17 35.68
N VAL A 104 28.26 -6.27 35.15
CA VAL A 104 28.04 -4.83 35.33
C VAL A 104 26.73 -4.35 34.68
N ARG A 105 26.35 -4.86 33.51
CA ARG A 105 25.07 -4.57 32.87
C ARG A 105 23.89 -5.01 33.76
N LEU A 106 23.95 -6.23 34.30
CA LEU A 106 22.91 -6.75 35.20
C LEU A 106 22.78 -5.90 36.46
N LYS A 107 23.92 -5.47 37.06
CA LYS A 107 23.93 -4.54 38.19
C LYS A 107 23.29 -3.21 37.85
N ILE A 108 23.62 -2.63 36.68
CA ILE A 108 23.02 -1.35 36.25
C ILE A 108 21.50 -1.47 36.15
N VAL A 109 21.01 -2.55 35.52
CA VAL A 109 19.53 -2.81 35.42
C VAL A 109 18.92 -2.94 36.81
N ALA A 110 19.54 -3.70 37.72
CA ALA A 110 19.07 -3.84 39.10
C ALA A 110 18.98 -2.48 39.82
N LEU A 111 20.03 -1.66 39.72
CA LEU A 111 20.07 -0.31 40.29
C LEU A 111 18.98 0.59 39.73
N MET A 112 18.72 0.52 38.40
CA MET A 112 17.65 1.24 37.77
C MET A 112 16.26 0.84 38.31
N GLU A 113 16.04 -0.46 38.48
CA GLU A 113 14.75 -0.97 39.00
C GLU A 113 14.55 -0.65 40.49
N MET A 114 15.64 -0.50 41.25
CA MET A 114 15.63 -0.04 42.66
C MET A 114 15.47 1.50 42.79
N GLY A 115 15.47 2.25 41.68
CA GLY A 115 15.45 3.72 41.72
C GLY A 115 16.78 4.35 42.13
N GLN A 116 17.88 3.57 42.27
CA GLN A 116 19.21 4.07 42.62
C GLN A 116 19.89 4.67 41.37
N LEU A 117 19.24 5.65 40.76
CA LEU A 117 19.61 6.19 39.43
C LEU A 117 21.02 6.82 39.40
N GLN A 118 21.46 7.44 40.47
CA GLN A 118 22.81 8.03 40.52
C GLN A 118 23.91 6.94 40.43
N LYS A 119 23.76 5.85 41.18
CA LYS A 119 24.71 4.74 41.11
C LYS A 119 24.62 4.03 39.76
N ALA A 120 23.40 3.89 39.20
CA ALA A 120 23.23 3.34 37.87
C ALA A 120 23.96 4.16 36.80
N LYS A 121 23.85 5.52 36.85
CA LYS A 121 24.59 6.43 35.95
C LYS A 121 26.09 6.22 36.03
N GLU A 122 26.66 6.28 37.23
CA GLU A 122 28.10 6.12 37.43
C GLU A 122 28.64 4.82 36.82
N ASN A 123 27.94 3.71 37.10
CA ASN A 123 28.30 2.40 36.53
C ASN A 123 28.12 2.36 35.02
N ALA A 124 27.04 2.90 34.47
CA ALA A 124 26.77 2.89 33.02
C ALA A 124 27.76 3.73 32.23
N ILE A 125 28.10 4.94 32.74
CA ILE A 125 29.10 5.81 32.12
C ILE A 125 30.48 5.12 32.10
N SER A 126 30.89 4.54 33.24
CA SER A 126 32.17 3.85 33.37
C SER A 126 32.24 2.64 32.43
N LEU A 127 31.16 1.87 32.35
CA LEU A 127 31.06 0.73 31.45
C LEU A 127 31.13 1.17 29.97
N ALA A 128 30.34 2.15 29.57
CA ALA A 128 30.30 2.65 28.18
C ALA A 128 31.67 3.23 27.75
N LYS A 129 32.35 3.96 28.63
CA LYS A 129 33.72 4.46 28.38
C LYS A 129 34.73 3.34 28.19
N LYS A 130 34.62 2.28 28.97
CA LYS A 130 35.57 1.15 28.93
C LYS A 130 35.38 0.26 27.71
N THR A 131 34.12 -0.08 27.39
CA THR A 131 33.78 -1.04 26.34
C THR A 131 33.64 -0.40 24.96
N GLN A 132 33.23 0.87 24.93
CA GLN A 132 32.85 1.59 23.69
C GLN A 132 31.88 0.80 22.80
N ASN A 133 31.05 -0.03 23.41
CA ASN A 133 30.10 -0.91 22.74
C ASN A 133 28.75 -0.19 22.58
N ALA A 134 28.07 -0.39 21.45
CA ALA A 134 26.78 0.22 21.19
C ALA A 134 25.71 -0.09 22.25
N ASN A 135 25.69 -1.34 22.76
CA ASN A 135 24.74 -1.74 23.78
C ASN A 135 24.99 -1.06 25.13
N ASP A 136 26.24 -0.73 25.45
CA ASP A 136 26.59 -0.05 26.70
C ASP A 136 26.32 1.46 26.61
N TYR A 137 26.51 2.05 25.44
CA TYR A 137 26.02 3.41 25.17
C TYR A 137 24.47 3.46 25.23
N LEU A 138 23.77 2.47 24.66
CA LEU A 138 22.31 2.38 24.75
C LEU A 138 21.86 2.27 26.21
N LEU A 139 22.50 1.40 27.00
CA LEU A 139 22.17 1.23 28.43
C LEU A 139 22.39 2.54 29.21
N ALA A 140 23.49 3.23 28.94
CA ALA A 140 23.73 4.57 29.55
C ALA A 140 22.62 5.56 29.16
N GLY A 141 22.23 5.60 27.88
CA GLY A 141 21.08 6.39 27.41
C GLY A 141 19.79 6.06 28.15
N ASP A 142 19.50 4.77 28.37
CA ASP A 142 18.31 4.31 29.07
C ASP A 142 18.30 4.73 30.55
N VAL A 143 19.45 4.73 31.23
CA VAL A 143 19.56 5.26 32.60
C VAL A 143 19.24 6.75 32.64
N TYR A 144 19.74 7.53 31.69
CA TYR A 144 19.45 8.96 31.59
C TYR A 144 17.98 9.23 31.26
N ILE A 145 17.34 8.42 30.39
CA ILE A 145 15.90 8.51 30.11
C ILE A 145 15.11 8.30 31.40
N LYS A 146 15.41 7.24 32.16
CA LYS A 146 14.72 6.92 33.41
C LYS A 146 14.87 8.05 34.44
N ASN A 147 15.97 8.78 34.40
CA ASN A 147 16.22 9.96 35.24
C ASN A 147 15.70 11.27 34.62
N GLN A 148 15.02 11.23 33.48
CA GLN A 148 14.46 12.36 32.74
C GLN A 148 15.51 13.38 32.26
N GLU A 149 16.76 13.00 32.18
CA GLU A 149 17.87 13.79 31.66
C GLU A 149 18.03 13.59 30.15
N TYR A 150 17.03 14.05 29.41
CA TYR A 150 16.84 13.69 27.98
C TYR A 150 17.96 14.20 27.05
N ASP A 151 18.54 15.36 27.29
CA ASP A 151 19.66 15.87 26.48
C ASP A 151 20.92 15.03 26.62
N LEU A 152 21.18 14.52 27.84
CA LEU A 152 22.29 13.59 28.08
C LEU A 152 22.00 12.21 27.51
N ALA A 153 20.75 11.75 27.65
CA ALA A 153 20.31 10.51 27.04
C ALA A 153 20.58 10.50 25.52
N LEU A 154 20.24 11.60 24.82
CA LEU A 154 20.48 11.73 23.39
C LEU A 154 21.95 11.60 23.01
N LYS A 155 22.89 12.15 23.77
CA LYS A 155 24.33 12.03 23.49
C LYS A 155 24.79 10.56 23.50
N TYR A 156 24.30 9.78 24.47
CA TYR A 156 24.62 8.36 24.57
C TYR A 156 23.92 7.53 23.50
N LEU A 157 22.64 7.81 23.23
CA LEU A 157 21.87 7.17 22.17
C LEU A 157 22.45 7.45 20.79
N ASP A 158 22.88 8.68 20.52
CA ASP A 158 23.54 9.05 19.27
C ASP A 158 24.84 8.26 19.08
N SER A 159 25.67 8.17 20.14
CA SER A 159 26.87 7.33 20.14
C SER A 159 26.55 5.86 19.86
N ALA A 160 25.48 5.33 20.43
CA ALA A 160 25.02 3.95 20.18
C ALA A 160 24.53 3.78 18.73
N TYR A 161 23.76 4.74 18.22
CA TYR A 161 23.25 4.74 16.87
C TYR A 161 24.36 4.79 15.82
N MET A 162 25.34 5.67 15.99
CA MET A 162 26.47 5.81 15.07
C MET A 162 27.35 4.55 14.99
N LYS A 163 27.31 3.67 15.99
CA LYS A 163 28.05 2.39 15.97
C LYS A 163 27.36 1.31 15.14
N GLN A 164 26.04 1.30 15.05
CA GLN A 164 25.28 0.18 14.44
C GLN A 164 24.15 0.61 13.49
N TYR A 165 23.83 1.91 13.41
CA TYR A 165 22.69 2.44 12.66
C TYR A 165 21.36 1.72 12.96
N ASN A 166 21.16 1.32 14.22
CA ASN A 166 20.02 0.56 14.65
C ASN A 166 18.75 1.42 14.69
N GLU A 167 17.74 1.06 13.93
CA GLU A 167 16.49 1.79 13.81
C GLU A 167 15.69 1.90 15.11
N LYS A 168 15.79 0.93 16.02
CA LYS A 168 15.13 1.00 17.33
C LYS A 168 15.75 2.08 18.21
N ILE A 169 17.07 2.27 18.11
CA ILE A 169 17.75 3.36 18.80
C ILE A 169 17.32 4.70 18.20
N LEU A 170 17.30 4.80 16.88
CA LEU A 170 16.85 5.99 16.16
C LEU A 170 15.41 6.35 16.50
N ASP A 171 14.51 5.37 16.52
CA ASP A 171 13.11 5.56 16.90
C ASP A 171 12.97 6.12 18.33
N LYS A 172 13.75 5.57 19.28
CA LYS A 172 13.84 6.06 20.66
C LYS A 172 14.33 7.50 20.71
N MET A 173 15.39 7.85 19.96
CA MET A 173 15.90 9.22 19.86
C MET A 173 14.84 10.17 19.29
N ALA A 174 14.14 9.75 18.24
CA ALA A 174 13.10 10.56 17.63
C ALA A 174 11.92 10.84 18.59
N ILE A 175 11.53 9.85 19.40
CA ILE A 175 10.51 10.03 20.44
C ILE A 175 10.97 11.07 21.46
N ILE A 176 12.19 10.95 21.98
CA ILE A 176 12.74 11.88 22.97
C ILE A 176 12.79 13.30 22.41
N LEU A 177 13.31 13.45 21.19
CA LEU A 177 13.39 14.75 20.53
C LEU A 177 12.00 15.37 20.32
N TYR A 178 11.04 14.57 19.84
CA TYR A 178 9.71 15.08 19.49
C TYR A 178 8.83 15.34 20.72
N VAL A 179 8.77 14.37 21.65
CA VAL A 179 7.84 14.37 22.77
C VAL A 179 8.42 15.11 23.99
N ASN A 180 9.64 14.76 24.40
CA ASN A 180 10.19 15.24 25.67
C ASN A 180 10.91 16.59 25.52
N LEU A 181 11.64 16.78 24.45
CA LEU A 181 12.44 17.99 24.23
C LEU A 181 11.76 19.01 23.30
N HIS A 182 10.62 18.66 22.69
CA HIS A 182 9.89 19.50 21.73
C HIS A 182 10.74 19.95 20.52
N ARG A 183 11.83 19.24 20.23
CA ARG A 183 12.76 19.48 19.12
C ARG A 183 12.29 18.74 17.86
N LYS A 184 11.10 19.12 17.38
CA LYS A 184 10.39 18.47 16.28
C LYS A 184 11.21 18.40 14.99
N LYS A 185 11.89 19.51 14.62
CA LYS A 185 12.71 19.58 13.41
C LYS A 185 13.87 18.59 13.46
N ASP A 186 14.50 18.44 14.61
CA ASP A 186 15.62 17.51 14.78
C ASP A 186 15.15 16.06 14.69
N ALA A 187 14.01 15.73 15.32
CA ALA A 187 13.41 14.40 15.21
C ALA A 187 13.15 14.00 13.74
N ILE A 188 12.56 14.92 12.97
CA ILE A 188 12.31 14.71 11.54
C ILE A 188 13.64 14.57 10.78
N ALA A 189 14.63 15.43 11.06
CA ALA A 189 15.91 15.42 10.37
C ALA A 189 16.66 14.09 10.55
N TYR A 190 16.70 13.55 11.77
CA TYR A 190 17.31 12.25 12.05
C TYR A 190 16.62 11.12 11.28
N LEU A 191 15.28 11.04 11.34
CA LEU A 191 14.49 10.02 10.68
C LEU A 191 14.60 10.12 9.14
N GLU A 192 14.50 11.33 8.59
CA GLU A 192 14.61 11.55 7.14
C GLU A 192 16.01 11.28 6.61
N THR A 193 17.05 11.63 7.38
CA THR A 193 18.43 11.32 6.99
C THR A 193 18.68 9.83 6.96
N HIS A 194 18.24 9.09 8.00
CA HIS A 194 18.32 7.64 8.02
C HIS A 194 17.55 7.02 6.83
N SER A 195 16.31 7.46 6.65
CA SER A 195 15.44 6.98 5.57
C SER A 195 16.06 7.19 4.17
N ARG A 196 16.83 8.26 3.98
CA ARG A 196 17.50 8.56 2.72
C ARG A 196 18.72 7.69 2.47
N VAL A 197 19.49 7.37 3.53
CA VAL A 197 20.74 6.63 3.43
C VAL A 197 20.50 5.11 3.48
N HIS A 198 19.63 4.67 4.38
CA HIS A 198 19.42 3.24 4.70
C HIS A 198 18.06 2.71 4.22
N GLY A 199 17.22 3.57 3.65
CA GLY A 199 15.84 3.23 3.29
C GLY A 199 14.85 3.48 4.42
N CYS A 200 13.58 3.48 4.08
CA CYS A 200 12.49 3.71 5.04
C CYS A 200 11.86 2.39 5.44
N SER A 201 12.34 1.76 6.49
CA SER A 201 11.67 0.57 7.03
C SER A 201 10.26 0.91 7.52
N LYS A 202 9.47 -0.12 7.79
CA LYS A 202 8.12 0.05 8.37
C LYS A 202 8.15 0.84 9.68
N LEU A 203 9.14 0.60 10.53
CA LEU A 203 9.29 1.31 11.81
C LEU A 203 9.51 2.80 11.59
N ILE A 204 10.48 3.15 10.77
CA ILE A 204 10.87 4.55 10.51
C ILE A 204 9.78 5.28 9.72
N CYS A 205 9.22 4.65 8.68
CA CYS A 205 8.10 5.22 7.92
C CYS A 205 6.90 5.51 8.83
N ASN A 206 6.50 4.56 9.70
CA ASN A 206 5.37 4.78 10.61
C ASN A 206 5.64 5.89 11.63
N ARG A 207 6.88 6.01 12.12
CA ARG A 207 7.25 7.12 13.01
C ARG A 207 7.12 8.48 12.30
N LEU A 208 7.63 8.59 11.07
CA LEU A 208 7.49 9.80 10.25
C LEU A 208 6.02 10.11 9.94
N ILE A 209 5.20 9.10 9.62
CA ILE A 209 3.75 9.26 9.40
C ILE A 209 3.09 9.85 10.65
N GLY A 210 3.40 9.29 11.83
CA GLY A 210 2.88 9.81 13.09
C GLY A 210 3.24 11.27 13.33
N ILE A 211 4.50 11.63 13.14
CA ILE A 211 4.96 13.03 13.32
C ILE A 211 4.31 13.95 12.28
N TYR A 212 4.37 13.62 10.98
CA TYR A 212 3.79 14.47 9.96
C TYR A 212 2.26 14.59 10.05
N SER A 213 1.58 13.55 10.56
CA SER A 213 0.14 13.62 10.84
C SER A 213 -0.16 14.62 11.95
N ASN A 214 0.59 14.58 13.06
CA ASN A 214 0.43 15.53 14.17
C ASN A 214 0.76 16.98 13.78
N GLU A 215 1.70 17.14 12.84
CA GLU A 215 2.09 18.47 12.34
C GLU A 215 1.23 18.95 11.15
N ASN A 216 0.22 18.17 10.72
CA ASN A 216 -0.59 18.44 9.53
C ASN A 216 0.25 18.64 8.25
N ASN A 217 1.42 18.02 8.18
CA ASN A 217 2.32 18.14 7.04
C ASN A 217 1.93 17.14 5.92
N ILE A 218 1.03 17.58 5.06
CA ILE A 218 0.47 16.77 3.97
C ILE A 218 1.56 16.34 2.96
N GLU A 219 2.54 17.19 2.67
CA GLU A 219 3.63 16.86 1.75
C GLU A 219 4.57 15.79 2.33
N GLY A 220 4.91 15.92 3.60
CA GLY A 220 5.67 14.91 4.33
C GLY A 220 4.93 13.57 4.36
N LEU A 221 3.63 13.58 4.68
CA LEU A 221 2.78 12.39 4.66
C LEU A 221 2.78 11.72 3.29
N LEU A 222 2.57 12.47 2.23
CA LEU A 222 2.55 11.94 0.86
C LEU A 222 3.89 11.29 0.52
N SER A 223 4.99 11.96 0.82
CA SER A 223 6.34 11.47 0.58
C SER A 223 6.61 10.14 1.29
N VAL A 224 6.25 10.05 2.57
CA VAL A 224 6.46 8.84 3.36
C VAL A 224 5.54 7.70 2.94
N TYR A 225 4.25 7.98 2.66
CA TYR A 225 3.34 6.95 2.15
C TYR A 225 3.81 6.38 0.81
N LYS A 226 4.38 7.19 -0.08
CA LYS A 226 4.96 6.69 -1.34
C LYS A 226 6.15 5.76 -1.10
N ARG A 227 7.04 6.10 -0.16
CA ARG A 227 8.15 5.23 0.25
C ARG A 227 7.64 3.91 0.83
N LEU A 228 6.68 3.98 1.74
CA LEU A 228 6.08 2.80 2.37
C LEU A 228 5.37 1.91 1.33
N TYR A 229 4.64 2.52 0.39
CA TYR A 229 3.99 1.79 -0.68
C TYR A 229 4.98 1.07 -1.59
N ASN A 230 6.13 1.66 -1.86
CA ASN A 230 7.17 1.02 -2.67
C ASN A 230 7.71 -0.26 -2.01
N ILE A 231 7.72 -0.33 -0.71
CA ILE A 231 8.18 -1.49 0.07
C ILE A 231 7.07 -2.56 0.18
N GLU A 232 5.89 -2.17 0.61
CA GLU A 232 4.82 -3.11 1.00
C GLU A 232 3.83 -3.41 -0.12
N LYS A 233 3.67 -2.51 -1.10
CA LYS A 233 2.63 -2.57 -2.16
C LYS A 233 1.22 -2.77 -1.58
N ASP A 234 1.00 -2.31 -0.36
CA ASP A 234 -0.24 -2.50 0.38
C ASP A 234 -1.36 -1.59 -0.15
N LYS A 235 -2.56 -2.16 -0.30
CA LYS A 235 -3.74 -1.43 -0.81
C LYS A 235 -4.21 -0.32 0.13
N SER A 236 -4.01 -0.46 1.44
CA SER A 236 -4.41 0.57 2.41
C SER A 236 -3.51 1.79 2.31
N VAL A 237 -2.22 1.58 2.10
CA VAL A 237 -1.24 2.64 1.85
C VAL A 237 -1.53 3.36 0.54
N ALA A 238 -1.83 2.61 -0.54
CA ALA A 238 -2.26 3.21 -1.80
C ALA A 238 -3.51 4.09 -1.64
N LYS A 239 -4.48 3.64 -0.85
CA LYS A 239 -5.69 4.42 -0.55
C LYS A 239 -5.36 5.76 0.11
N LYS A 240 -4.37 5.80 1.02
CA LYS A 240 -3.92 7.05 1.65
C LYS A 240 -3.29 8.01 0.63
N ILE A 241 -2.46 7.50 -0.28
CA ILE A 241 -1.87 8.30 -1.37
C ILE A 241 -2.97 8.89 -2.26
N ILE A 242 -3.94 8.06 -2.67
CA ILE A 242 -5.09 8.48 -3.49
C ILE A 242 -5.87 9.60 -2.77
N GLN A 243 -6.18 9.41 -1.48
CA GLN A 243 -6.89 10.39 -0.67
C GLN A 243 -6.15 11.73 -0.59
N ILE A 244 -4.83 11.70 -0.41
CA ILE A 244 -4.02 12.93 -0.34
C ILE A 244 -4.01 13.65 -1.69
N TYR A 245 -3.80 12.95 -2.81
CA TYR A 245 -3.84 13.57 -4.12
C TYR A 245 -5.24 14.14 -4.45
N ALA A 246 -6.31 13.43 -4.10
CA ALA A 246 -7.67 13.91 -4.28
C ALA A 246 -7.95 15.16 -3.42
N TYR A 247 -7.53 15.17 -2.16
CA TYR A 247 -7.62 16.33 -1.27
C TYR A 247 -6.89 17.55 -1.84
N LYS A 248 -5.68 17.34 -2.40
CA LYS A 248 -4.90 18.38 -3.06
C LYS A 248 -5.43 18.77 -4.44
N ARG A 249 -6.43 18.07 -4.96
CA ARG A 249 -6.94 18.19 -6.34
C ARG A 249 -5.84 18.03 -7.41
N ASP A 250 -4.77 17.30 -7.09
CA ASP A 250 -3.66 17.05 -8.01
C ASP A 250 -3.97 15.79 -8.84
N TYR A 251 -4.96 15.92 -9.72
CA TYR A 251 -5.46 14.80 -10.51
C TYR A 251 -4.43 14.27 -11.51
N ILE A 252 -3.52 15.11 -11.98
CA ILE A 252 -2.45 14.69 -12.91
C ILE A 252 -1.53 13.69 -12.20
N LYS A 253 -1.03 14.03 -11.01
CA LYS A 253 -0.18 13.12 -10.24
C LYS A 253 -0.93 11.90 -9.74
N LEU A 254 -2.24 12.02 -9.46
CA LEU A 254 -3.08 10.88 -9.10
C LEU A 254 -3.19 9.89 -10.27
N ILE A 255 -3.46 10.37 -11.48
CA ILE A 255 -3.51 9.54 -12.69
C ILE A 255 -2.17 8.84 -12.90
N ASN A 256 -1.06 9.56 -12.88
CA ASN A 256 0.27 8.97 -13.03
C ASN A 256 0.54 7.87 -12.00
N PHE A 257 0.23 8.14 -10.73
CA PHE A 257 0.37 7.13 -9.68
C PHE A 257 -0.47 5.88 -9.94
N LEU A 258 -1.71 6.05 -10.38
CA LEU A 258 -2.61 4.93 -10.67
C LEU A 258 -2.21 4.17 -11.95
N GLU A 259 -1.71 4.87 -12.97
CA GLU A 259 -1.18 4.25 -14.20
C GLU A 259 0.06 3.39 -13.92
N GLU A 260 0.98 3.88 -13.09
CA GLU A 260 2.20 3.17 -12.72
C GLU A 260 1.92 1.95 -11.82
N THR A 261 1.08 2.14 -10.83
CA THR A 261 0.89 1.14 -9.76
C THR A 261 -0.26 0.18 -9.99
N LYS A 262 -1.24 0.58 -10.82
CA LYS A 262 -2.52 -0.13 -11.02
C LYS A 262 -3.27 -0.41 -9.71
N ALA A 263 -3.03 0.43 -8.72
CA ALA A 263 -3.54 0.26 -7.37
C ALA A 263 -5.07 0.35 -7.30
N ASN A 264 -5.70 1.11 -8.21
CA ASN A 264 -7.15 1.21 -8.32
C ASN A 264 -7.60 1.59 -9.73
N ASN A 265 -7.85 0.60 -10.56
CA ASN A 265 -8.29 0.79 -11.95
C ASN A 265 -9.69 1.42 -12.06
N LYS A 266 -10.56 1.24 -11.03
CA LYS A 266 -11.89 1.86 -11.03
C LYS A 266 -11.79 3.37 -10.93
N ILE A 267 -11.04 3.89 -9.95
CA ILE A 267 -10.79 5.32 -9.81
C ILE A 267 -10.06 5.87 -11.06
N LEU A 268 -9.10 5.13 -11.61
CA LEU A 268 -8.42 5.56 -12.83
C LEU A 268 -9.39 5.70 -14.02
N LEU A 269 -10.31 4.77 -14.16
CA LEU A 269 -11.33 4.82 -15.21
C LEU A 269 -12.25 6.05 -15.02
N GLU A 270 -12.70 6.30 -13.80
CA GLU A 270 -13.52 7.47 -13.46
C GLU A 270 -12.80 8.80 -13.77
N LEU A 271 -11.49 8.87 -13.46
CA LEU A 271 -10.67 10.05 -13.77
C LEU A 271 -10.51 10.28 -15.27
N TYR A 272 -10.29 9.23 -16.07
CA TYR A 272 -10.22 9.37 -17.53
C TYR A 272 -11.55 9.87 -18.11
N VAL A 273 -12.67 9.34 -17.62
CA VAL A 273 -14.01 9.75 -18.08
C VAL A 273 -14.28 11.21 -17.71
N THR A 274 -13.99 11.60 -16.47
CA THR A 274 -14.15 12.99 -16.00
C THR A 274 -13.26 13.96 -16.77
N GLY A 275 -12.05 13.54 -17.11
CA GLY A 275 -11.09 14.29 -17.92
C GLY A 275 -11.38 14.22 -19.44
N LYS A 276 -12.43 13.51 -19.87
CA LYS A 276 -12.80 13.26 -21.27
C LYS A 276 -11.69 12.58 -22.09
N ASP A 277 -10.77 11.86 -21.45
CA ASP A 277 -9.80 10.99 -22.11
C ASP A 277 -10.44 9.65 -22.47
N TYR A 278 -11.41 9.71 -23.37
CA TYR A 278 -12.22 8.53 -23.71
C TYR A 278 -11.42 7.45 -24.42
N ASP A 279 -10.31 7.76 -25.06
CA ASP A 279 -9.42 6.75 -25.66
C ASP A 279 -8.78 5.87 -24.57
N LYS A 280 -8.18 6.50 -23.55
CA LYS A 280 -7.64 5.76 -22.40
C LYS A 280 -8.72 5.05 -21.60
N ALA A 281 -9.88 5.68 -21.40
CA ALA A 281 -11.02 5.08 -20.73
C ALA A 281 -11.50 3.80 -21.43
N SER A 282 -11.65 3.85 -22.77
CA SER A 282 -12.07 2.70 -23.58
C SER A 282 -11.09 1.53 -23.48
N LYS A 283 -9.79 1.81 -23.60
CA LYS A 283 -8.73 0.80 -23.51
C LYS A 283 -8.69 0.15 -22.13
N LEU A 284 -8.81 0.96 -21.06
CA LEU A 284 -8.83 0.46 -19.70
C LEU A 284 -10.08 -0.39 -19.41
N ALA A 285 -11.26 0.07 -19.82
CA ALA A 285 -12.50 -0.69 -19.67
C ALA A 285 -12.46 -2.03 -20.45
N GLN A 286 -11.90 -2.03 -21.67
CA GLN A 286 -11.69 -3.26 -22.45
C GLN A 286 -10.81 -4.27 -21.70
N LYS A 287 -9.68 -3.78 -21.15
CA LYS A 287 -8.78 -4.62 -20.37
C LYS A 287 -9.43 -5.17 -19.11
N LEU A 288 -10.22 -4.36 -18.41
CA LEU A 288 -10.97 -4.81 -17.21
C LEU A 288 -12.00 -5.88 -17.58
N TYR A 289 -12.70 -5.74 -18.72
CA TYR A 289 -13.57 -6.78 -19.23
C TYR A 289 -12.82 -8.09 -19.50
N GLU A 290 -11.67 -8.03 -20.17
CA GLU A 290 -10.85 -9.21 -20.47
C GLU A 290 -10.36 -9.93 -19.21
N GLN A 291 -10.11 -9.18 -18.12
CA GLN A 291 -9.64 -9.72 -16.86
C GLN A 291 -10.75 -10.30 -15.97
N SER A 292 -11.92 -9.66 -15.96
CA SER A 292 -13.01 -10.00 -15.03
C SER A 292 -14.17 -10.74 -15.67
N GLY A 293 -14.34 -10.63 -17.00
CA GLY A 293 -15.54 -11.08 -17.70
C GLY A 293 -16.78 -10.22 -17.45
N GLU A 294 -16.66 -9.15 -16.65
CA GLU A 294 -17.78 -8.32 -16.23
C GLU A 294 -18.32 -7.49 -17.40
N ILE A 295 -19.54 -7.82 -17.84
CA ILE A 295 -20.16 -7.30 -19.07
C ILE A 295 -20.28 -5.76 -19.07
N ASN A 296 -20.39 -5.12 -17.91
CA ASN A 296 -20.45 -3.67 -17.78
C ASN A 296 -19.21 -2.98 -18.35
N TYR A 297 -18.02 -3.54 -18.11
CA TYR A 297 -16.80 -2.98 -18.67
C TYR A 297 -16.75 -3.06 -20.19
N LEU A 298 -17.37 -4.11 -20.79
CA LEU A 298 -17.51 -4.17 -22.25
C LEU A 298 -18.39 -3.06 -22.78
N GLY A 299 -19.52 -2.79 -22.11
CA GLY A 299 -20.42 -1.71 -22.44
C GLY A 299 -19.77 -0.33 -22.33
N GLN A 300 -19.07 -0.10 -21.22
CA GLN A 300 -18.29 1.11 -20.99
C GLN A 300 -17.18 1.30 -22.05
N SER A 301 -16.47 0.22 -22.39
CA SER A 301 -15.46 0.26 -23.46
C SER A 301 -16.07 0.68 -24.79
N ALA A 302 -17.24 0.18 -25.12
CA ALA A 302 -17.92 0.52 -26.38
C ALA A 302 -18.38 1.98 -26.40
N ILE A 303 -18.98 2.47 -25.30
CA ILE A 303 -19.44 3.85 -25.17
C ILE A 303 -18.23 4.80 -25.31
N TYR A 304 -17.16 4.60 -24.53
CA TYR A 304 -15.99 5.47 -24.57
C TYR A 304 -15.26 5.39 -25.92
N GLN A 305 -15.27 4.22 -26.57
CA GLN A 305 -14.74 4.10 -27.94
C GLN A 305 -15.56 4.93 -28.93
N TYR A 306 -16.89 4.99 -28.79
CA TYR A 306 -17.76 5.83 -29.59
C TYR A 306 -17.49 7.31 -29.33
N GLU A 307 -17.46 7.75 -28.08
CA GLU A 307 -17.24 9.13 -27.66
C GLU A 307 -15.86 9.67 -28.11
N SER A 308 -14.83 8.82 -28.09
CA SER A 308 -13.47 9.21 -28.49
C SER A 308 -13.32 9.53 -29.98
N GLN A 309 -14.22 9.03 -30.85
CA GLN A 309 -14.11 9.13 -32.31
C GLN A 309 -15.39 9.66 -32.98
N SER A 310 -16.34 10.22 -32.22
CA SER A 310 -17.67 10.60 -32.70
C SER A 310 -17.66 11.48 -33.98
N LYS A 311 -16.62 12.28 -34.20
CA LYS A 311 -16.54 13.17 -35.37
C LYS A 311 -15.99 12.50 -36.64
N ASN A 312 -15.16 11.44 -36.53
CA ASN A 312 -14.46 10.81 -37.66
C ASN A 312 -14.35 9.28 -37.48
N MET A 313 -15.46 8.63 -37.16
CA MET A 313 -15.47 7.21 -36.88
C MET A 313 -15.29 6.35 -38.13
N SER A 314 -14.29 5.46 -38.13
CA SER A 314 -14.10 4.47 -39.17
C SER A 314 -15.21 3.40 -39.14
N GLN A 315 -15.55 2.83 -40.30
CA GLN A 315 -16.51 1.72 -40.37
C GLN A 315 -16.09 0.51 -39.52
N LYS A 316 -14.80 0.26 -39.44
CA LYS A 316 -14.23 -0.81 -38.58
C LYS A 316 -14.51 -0.53 -37.09
N THR A 317 -14.30 0.69 -36.63
CA THR A 317 -14.58 1.10 -35.25
C THR A 317 -16.07 1.03 -34.95
N LEU A 318 -16.90 1.56 -35.84
CA LEU A 318 -18.35 1.54 -35.70
C LEU A 318 -18.88 0.11 -35.57
N SER A 319 -18.44 -0.80 -36.45
CA SER A 319 -18.79 -2.22 -36.38
C SER A 319 -18.37 -2.87 -35.06
N SER A 320 -17.19 -2.52 -34.55
CA SER A 320 -16.70 -3.01 -33.24
C SER A 320 -17.57 -2.53 -32.10
N VAL A 321 -17.93 -1.25 -32.07
CA VAL A 321 -18.82 -0.65 -31.06
C VAL A 321 -20.18 -1.32 -31.05
N VAL A 322 -20.80 -1.44 -32.23
CA VAL A 322 -22.12 -2.10 -32.40
C VAL A 322 -22.05 -3.55 -31.92
N LYS A 323 -21.01 -4.32 -32.30
CA LYS A 323 -20.83 -5.70 -31.85
C LYS A 323 -20.74 -5.81 -30.31
N LYS A 324 -19.94 -4.94 -29.68
CA LYS A 324 -19.80 -4.90 -28.22
C LYS A 324 -21.15 -4.58 -27.54
N LEU A 325 -21.81 -3.51 -27.95
CA LEU A 325 -23.11 -3.11 -27.37
C LEU A 325 -24.18 -4.17 -27.58
N THR A 326 -24.23 -4.79 -28.78
CA THR A 326 -25.16 -5.90 -29.05
C THR A 326 -24.96 -7.04 -28.05
N LYS A 327 -23.71 -7.44 -27.80
CA LYS A 327 -23.38 -8.46 -26.80
C LYS A 327 -23.82 -8.06 -25.40
N VAL A 328 -23.65 -6.77 -25.04
CA VAL A 328 -24.07 -6.24 -23.72
C VAL A 328 -25.58 -6.31 -23.55
N VAL A 329 -26.36 -5.79 -24.51
CA VAL A 329 -27.83 -5.75 -24.40
C VAL A 329 -28.51 -7.13 -24.50
N GLN A 330 -27.80 -8.14 -25.02
CA GLN A 330 -28.25 -9.53 -24.98
C GLN A 330 -28.16 -10.16 -23.57
N GLN A 331 -27.24 -9.68 -22.75
CA GLN A 331 -27.01 -10.18 -21.39
C GLN A 331 -27.59 -9.27 -20.31
N LYS A 332 -27.74 -8.00 -20.59
CA LYS A 332 -28.12 -6.99 -19.61
C LYS A 332 -29.06 -5.96 -20.21
N ASP A 333 -30.22 -5.83 -19.60
CA ASP A 333 -31.31 -4.95 -20.06
C ASP A 333 -31.21 -3.57 -19.38
N GLU A 334 -30.08 -2.87 -19.60
CA GLU A 334 -29.87 -1.54 -19.04
C GLU A 334 -30.20 -0.44 -20.04
N ALA A 335 -30.96 0.55 -19.58
CA ALA A 335 -31.42 1.68 -20.38
C ALA A 335 -30.29 2.43 -21.09
N LEU A 336 -29.14 2.64 -20.40
CA LEU A 336 -27.97 3.29 -20.97
C LEU A 336 -27.46 2.58 -22.23
N TYR A 337 -27.22 1.27 -22.16
CA TYR A 337 -26.67 0.52 -23.28
C TYR A 337 -27.67 0.32 -24.41
N LEU A 338 -28.94 0.14 -24.09
CA LEU A 338 -30.04 0.09 -25.06
C LEU A 338 -30.16 1.40 -25.84
N ASN A 339 -30.08 2.54 -25.15
CA ASN A 339 -30.14 3.86 -25.80
C ASN A 339 -28.92 4.08 -26.68
N TYR A 340 -27.68 3.85 -26.19
CA TYR A 340 -26.49 3.99 -27.03
C TYR A 340 -26.53 3.12 -28.26
N LEU A 341 -26.86 1.84 -28.14
CA LEU A 341 -27.01 0.95 -29.29
C LEU A 341 -28.10 1.44 -30.23
N GLY A 342 -29.25 1.80 -29.68
CA GLY A 342 -30.40 2.30 -30.44
C GLY A 342 -30.05 3.54 -31.24
N TYR A 343 -29.46 4.53 -30.59
CA TYR A 343 -29.03 5.79 -31.22
C TYR A 343 -28.00 5.54 -32.34
N ILE A 344 -26.95 4.76 -32.08
CA ILE A 344 -25.91 4.43 -33.08
C ILE A 344 -26.50 3.75 -34.31
N LEU A 345 -27.41 2.78 -34.11
CA LEU A 345 -28.10 2.10 -35.22
C LEU A 345 -28.95 3.05 -36.05
N ILE A 346 -29.55 4.07 -35.41
CA ILE A 346 -30.37 5.10 -36.06
C ILE A 346 -29.47 6.10 -36.79
N ASP A 347 -28.54 6.71 -36.08
CA ASP A 347 -27.75 7.86 -36.59
C ASP A 347 -26.90 7.45 -37.79
N HIS A 348 -26.24 6.30 -37.71
CA HIS A 348 -25.42 5.78 -38.82
C HIS A 348 -26.21 4.98 -39.87
N ASN A 349 -27.53 4.99 -39.85
CA ASN A 349 -28.41 4.26 -40.79
C ASN A 349 -28.12 2.76 -40.92
N ILE A 350 -27.63 2.10 -39.85
CA ILE A 350 -27.29 0.67 -39.86
C ILE A 350 -28.56 -0.17 -39.84
N ASN A 351 -29.45 0.13 -38.87
CA ASN A 351 -30.79 -0.50 -38.78
C ASN A 351 -31.69 0.39 -37.94
N VAL A 352 -32.27 1.43 -38.59
CA VAL A 352 -33.08 2.44 -37.95
C VAL A 352 -34.28 1.82 -37.20
N LYS A 353 -34.98 0.84 -37.82
CA LYS A 353 -36.14 0.20 -37.19
C LYS A 353 -35.78 -0.57 -35.92
N GLN A 354 -34.66 -1.28 -35.92
CA GLN A 354 -34.20 -2.01 -34.75
C GLN A 354 -33.71 -1.03 -33.65
N GLY A 355 -33.00 0.01 -34.03
CA GLY A 355 -32.60 1.08 -33.10
C GLY A 355 -33.80 1.68 -32.38
N MET A 356 -34.88 2.05 -33.15
CA MET A 356 -36.11 2.56 -32.55
C MET A 356 -36.78 1.58 -31.59
N LYS A 357 -36.76 0.28 -31.86
CA LYS A 357 -37.29 -0.73 -30.93
C LYS A 357 -36.54 -0.72 -29.58
N TYR A 358 -35.22 -0.59 -29.59
CA TYR A 358 -34.45 -0.46 -28.35
C TYR A 358 -34.81 0.79 -27.58
N ILE A 359 -34.91 1.96 -28.26
CA ILE A 359 -35.30 3.21 -27.64
C ILE A 359 -36.73 3.13 -27.06
N GLN A 360 -37.71 2.57 -27.82
CA GLN A 360 -39.07 2.37 -27.36
C GLN A 360 -39.14 1.46 -26.12
N LYS A 361 -38.27 0.46 -26.03
CA LYS A 361 -38.16 -0.39 -24.84
C LYS A 361 -37.78 0.41 -23.61
N VAL A 362 -36.79 1.29 -23.71
CA VAL A 362 -36.32 2.16 -22.61
C VAL A 362 -37.39 3.17 -22.22
N LEU A 363 -38.10 3.73 -23.19
CA LEU A 363 -39.17 4.70 -22.97
C LEU A 363 -40.39 4.12 -22.23
N LYS A 364 -40.57 2.80 -22.14
CA LYS A 364 -41.62 2.18 -21.31
C LYS A 364 -41.37 2.41 -19.83
N THR A 365 -40.15 2.48 -19.40
CA THR A 365 -39.75 2.71 -18.00
C THR A 365 -39.37 4.16 -17.70
N ASN A 366 -38.97 4.91 -18.74
CA ASN A 366 -38.56 6.31 -18.63
C ASN A 366 -39.24 7.18 -19.71
N PRO A 367 -40.56 7.40 -19.65
CA PRO A 367 -41.33 7.98 -20.74
C PRO A 367 -41.05 9.47 -20.99
N ASP A 368 -40.48 10.18 -20.00
CA ASP A 368 -40.21 11.62 -20.03
C ASP A 368 -38.72 11.94 -20.06
N SER A 369 -37.87 11.00 -20.49
CA SER A 369 -36.45 11.28 -20.71
C SER A 369 -36.24 12.03 -22.03
N ALA A 370 -35.73 13.25 -21.96
CA ALA A 370 -35.39 14.05 -23.14
C ALA A 370 -34.44 13.32 -24.09
N PHE A 371 -33.41 12.66 -23.55
CA PHE A 371 -32.42 11.95 -24.34
C PHE A 371 -33.00 10.75 -25.11
N TYR A 372 -33.91 9.99 -24.51
CA TYR A 372 -34.50 8.83 -25.19
C TYR A 372 -35.56 9.26 -26.20
N LEU A 373 -36.31 10.31 -25.89
CA LEU A 373 -37.28 10.90 -26.82
C LEU A 373 -36.57 11.54 -28.02
N ASP A 374 -35.45 12.25 -27.81
CA ASP A 374 -34.63 12.78 -28.89
C ASP A 374 -34.15 11.67 -29.83
N SER A 375 -33.56 10.58 -29.29
CA SER A 375 -33.14 9.43 -30.08
C SER A 375 -34.30 8.82 -30.89
N LEU A 376 -35.51 8.78 -30.32
CA LEU A 376 -36.73 8.30 -31.03
C LEU A 376 -37.15 9.28 -32.14
N ALA A 377 -37.15 10.58 -31.86
CA ALA A 377 -37.45 11.61 -32.86
C ALA A 377 -36.45 11.55 -34.01
N TRP A 378 -35.18 11.38 -33.71
CA TRP A 378 -34.14 11.19 -34.73
C TRP A 378 -34.40 9.97 -35.61
N GLY A 379 -34.86 8.85 -35.03
CA GLY A 379 -35.27 7.65 -35.75
C GLY A 379 -36.42 7.93 -36.73
N TYR A 380 -37.43 8.67 -36.30
CA TYR A 380 -38.51 9.08 -37.20
C TYR A 380 -38.02 10.01 -38.32
N TYR A 381 -37.12 10.93 -38.02
CA TYR A 381 -36.48 11.78 -39.04
C TYR A 381 -35.73 10.94 -40.09
N LYS A 382 -34.89 9.99 -39.66
CA LYS A 382 -34.15 9.08 -40.59
C LYS A 382 -35.11 8.24 -41.46
N LEU A 383 -36.33 7.98 -41.01
CA LEU A 383 -37.38 7.32 -41.80
C LEU A 383 -38.22 8.29 -42.61
N HIS A 384 -37.80 9.55 -42.76
CA HIS A 384 -38.54 10.61 -43.46
C HIS A 384 -39.96 10.91 -42.89
N GLN A 385 -40.22 10.52 -41.62
CA GLN A 385 -41.49 10.80 -40.94
C GLN A 385 -41.43 12.12 -40.13
N CYS A 386 -41.11 13.22 -40.82
CA CYS A 386 -40.78 14.52 -40.21
C CYS A 386 -41.87 15.04 -39.27
N ASN A 387 -43.17 14.83 -39.57
CA ASN A 387 -44.27 15.26 -38.69
C ASN A 387 -44.27 14.51 -37.34
N LYS A 388 -43.97 13.20 -37.35
CA LYS A 388 -43.84 12.43 -36.11
C LYS A 388 -42.60 12.82 -35.31
N ALA A 389 -41.48 13.04 -36.00
CA ALA A 389 -40.25 13.51 -35.40
C ALA A 389 -40.47 14.87 -34.69
N LYS A 390 -41.15 15.81 -35.35
CA LYS A 390 -41.43 17.14 -34.80
C LYS A 390 -42.30 17.06 -33.53
N LYS A 391 -43.38 16.25 -33.58
CA LYS A 391 -44.27 16.11 -32.41
C LYS A 391 -43.53 15.62 -31.17
N ILE A 392 -42.61 14.66 -31.33
CA ILE A 392 -41.80 14.16 -30.21
C ILE A 392 -40.80 15.24 -29.80
N MET A 393 -40.14 15.91 -30.73
CA MET A 393 -39.13 16.91 -30.44
C MET A 393 -39.75 18.12 -29.71
N ASP A 394 -41.00 18.49 -30.00
CA ASP A 394 -41.71 19.52 -29.25
C ASP A 394 -41.87 19.17 -27.78
N LYS A 395 -42.09 17.87 -27.46
CA LYS A 395 -42.09 17.39 -26.09
C LYS A 395 -40.71 17.44 -25.48
N VAL A 396 -39.67 17.03 -26.21
CA VAL A 396 -38.25 17.05 -25.73
C VAL A 396 -37.87 18.45 -25.26
N MET A 397 -38.26 19.50 -26.03
CA MET A 397 -37.94 20.89 -25.69
C MET A 397 -38.58 21.40 -24.41
N THR A 398 -39.60 20.70 -23.88
CA THR A 398 -40.23 21.06 -22.60
C THR A 398 -39.65 20.32 -21.40
N LEU A 399 -38.71 19.37 -21.63
CA LEU A 399 -38.12 18.52 -20.61
C LEU A 399 -36.70 19.00 -20.22
N GLU A 400 -36.28 18.63 -19.03
CA GLU A 400 -34.88 18.86 -18.58
C GLU A 400 -33.91 18.15 -19.51
N GLY A 401 -32.89 18.88 -20.00
CA GLY A 401 -31.91 18.41 -20.99
C GLY A 401 -32.33 18.62 -22.45
N GLY A 402 -33.54 19.18 -22.71
CA GLY A 402 -33.99 19.51 -24.04
C GLY A 402 -33.24 20.69 -24.70
N ASP A 403 -32.46 21.43 -23.94
CA ASP A 403 -31.58 22.53 -24.39
C ASP A 403 -30.14 22.07 -24.74
N ASN A 404 -29.87 20.77 -24.71
CA ASN A 404 -28.56 20.23 -25.10
C ASN A 404 -28.21 20.57 -26.56
N GLN A 405 -26.93 20.84 -26.86
CA GLN A 405 -26.46 21.21 -28.19
C GLN A 405 -26.85 20.21 -29.29
N GLU A 406 -26.77 18.92 -29.00
CA GLU A 406 -27.13 17.86 -29.94
C GLU A 406 -28.64 17.88 -30.23
N VAL A 407 -29.47 18.01 -29.19
CA VAL A 407 -30.92 18.13 -29.29
C VAL A 407 -31.29 19.35 -30.16
N LEU A 408 -30.66 20.49 -29.90
CA LEU A 408 -30.90 21.72 -30.70
C LEU A 408 -30.53 21.56 -32.18
N LEU A 409 -29.47 20.79 -32.47
CA LEU A 409 -29.09 20.44 -33.85
C LEU A 409 -30.16 19.55 -34.51
N HIS A 410 -30.67 18.55 -33.78
CA HIS A 410 -31.75 17.68 -34.25
C HIS A 410 -33.05 18.47 -34.51
N VAL A 411 -33.41 19.37 -33.59
CA VAL A 411 -34.56 20.30 -33.77
C VAL A 411 -34.43 21.08 -35.08
N LYS A 412 -33.27 21.72 -35.30
CA LYS A 412 -33.02 22.50 -36.54
C LYS A 412 -33.12 21.63 -37.80
N THR A 413 -32.61 20.41 -37.71
CA THR A 413 -32.59 19.47 -38.85
C THR A 413 -33.99 18.95 -39.17
N ILE A 414 -34.79 18.60 -38.14
CA ILE A 414 -36.16 18.15 -38.29
C ILE A 414 -37.08 19.27 -38.81
N ASN A 415 -36.87 20.51 -38.38
CA ASN A 415 -37.65 21.66 -38.88
C ASN A 415 -37.38 21.91 -40.36
N LYS A 416 -36.12 21.77 -40.84
CA LYS A 416 -35.79 21.84 -42.28
C LYS A 416 -36.49 20.74 -43.09
N CYS A 417 -36.57 19.51 -42.57
CA CYS A 417 -37.28 18.42 -43.22
C CYS A 417 -38.77 18.73 -43.50
N LEU A 418 -39.44 19.41 -42.57
CA LEU A 418 -40.82 19.82 -42.74
C LEU A 418 -41.02 20.86 -43.83
N GLN A 419 -40.12 21.83 -43.90
CA GLN A 419 -40.17 22.87 -44.96
C GLN A 419 -40.01 22.28 -46.35
N GLY A 420 -39.07 21.34 -46.54
CA GLY A 420 -38.91 20.63 -47.80
C GLY A 420 -40.09 19.76 -48.22
N SER A 421 -40.74 19.11 -47.22
CA SER A 421 -41.93 18.26 -47.47
C SER A 421 -43.17 19.08 -47.88
N HIS A 422 -43.29 20.34 -47.46
CA HIS A 422 -44.36 21.25 -47.87
C HIS A 422 -44.17 21.76 -49.30
N GLN A 423 -42.94 21.97 -49.75
CA GLN A 423 -42.67 22.39 -51.13
C GLN A 423 -42.95 21.30 -52.16
N HIS A 424 -42.67 20.02 -51.84
CA HIS A 424 -43.01 18.88 -52.69
C HIS A 424 -44.48 18.60 -52.82
N LYS A 425 -45.29 18.87 -51.78
CA LYS A 425 -46.75 18.74 -51.85
C LYS A 425 -47.41 19.86 -52.66
N LYS A 426 -46.89 21.09 -52.61
CA LYS A 426 -47.39 22.20 -53.45
C LYS A 426 -47.05 22.04 -54.92
N GLY A 427 -45.96 21.35 -55.29
CA GLY A 427 -45.58 21.07 -56.67
C GLY A 427 -46.38 19.92 -57.32
N LYS A 428 -46.98 18.97 -56.57
CA LYS A 428 -47.82 17.91 -57.11
C LYS A 428 -49.29 18.29 -57.31
N ASN A 429 -49.74 19.38 -56.68
CA ASN A 429 -51.10 19.91 -56.85
C ASN A 429 -51.18 20.96 -58.01
N LYS A 430 -50.12 21.19 -58.74
CA LYS A 430 -50.05 22.11 -59.89
C LYS A 430 -49.81 21.39 -61.23
N ARG A 431 -50.04 20.10 -61.30
CA ARG A 431 -50.06 19.35 -62.57
C ARG A 431 -51.42 18.73 -62.80
#